data_a44ddedc7e85c5a2b7069ceaa5da18db
#
_entry.id   a44ddedc7e85c5a2b7069ceaa5da18db
#
_cell.length_a   1.000
_cell.length_b   1.000
_cell.length_c   1.000
_cell.angle_alpha   90.00
_cell.angle_beta   90.00
_cell.angle_gamma   90.00
#
_symmetry.space_group_name_H-M   'P 1'
#
loop_
_entity.id
_entity.type
_entity.pdbx_description
1 polymer ?
#
loop_
_entity_poly.entity_id
_entity_poly.type
_entity_poly.pdbx_seq_one_letter_code
_entity_poly.pdbx_strand_id
1 'polypeptide(L)'
;GVSEHPPWVDIDEESGRATGIEADLVTSFAEGIDAEVEWRPGPESVLATGIKDGQLDLVIGGLTTSAPWSSHMALTRPYASVPSAGGNEEKMVMGVRMGENELLVELERHLARAQGEVR
;
A
#
# COMPACT_ATOMS: atom_id res chain seq x y z
N GLY A 1 -5.34 -3.83 -4.59
CA GLY A 1 -5.85 -4.62 -3.45
C GLY A 1 -5.85 -3.80 -2.18
N VAL A 2 -6.94 -3.83 -1.44
CA VAL A 2 -7.05 -3.10 -0.18
C VAL A 2 -7.54 -4.02 0.92
N SER A 3 -6.82 -4.02 2.05
CA SER A 3 -7.21 -4.72 3.27
C SER A 3 -7.54 -3.67 4.32
N GLU A 4 -8.69 -3.82 4.97
CA GLU A 4 -9.12 -2.86 5.98
C GLU A 4 -8.17 -2.83 7.17
N HIS A 5 -7.70 -1.62 7.50
CA HIS A 5 -6.77 -1.40 8.61
C HIS A 5 -6.79 0.08 9.02
N PRO A 6 -7.84 0.52 9.75
CA PRO A 6 -7.92 1.94 10.16
C PRO A 6 -6.73 2.33 11.05
N PRO A 7 -6.25 3.56 10.96
CA PRO A 7 -6.70 4.66 10.10
C PRO A 7 -6.07 4.66 8.70
N TRP A 8 -5.30 3.65 8.36
CA TRP A 8 -4.58 3.57 7.08
C TRP A 8 -5.53 3.33 5.92
N VAL A 9 -6.42 2.35 6.07
CA VAL A 9 -7.44 2.02 5.08
C VAL A 9 -8.74 1.70 5.80
N ASP A 10 -9.81 2.35 5.37
CA ASP A 10 -11.17 2.04 5.77
C ASP A 10 -11.96 1.74 4.50
N ILE A 11 -12.84 0.75 4.54
CA ILE A 11 -13.58 0.30 3.36
C ILE A 11 -15.07 0.51 3.58
N ASP A 12 -15.71 1.24 2.64
CA ASP A 12 -17.16 1.40 2.63
C ASP A 12 -17.78 0.09 2.16
N GLU A 13 -18.56 -0.55 3.02
CA GLU A 13 -19.19 -1.84 2.74
C GLU A 13 -20.16 -1.79 1.56
N GLU A 14 -20.81 -0.67 1.35
CA GLU A 14 -21.79 -0.53 0.26
C GLU A 14 -21.14 -0.33 -1.10
N SER A 15 -20.15 0.54 -1.19
CA SER A 15 -19.51 0.89 -2.47
C SER A 15 -18.23 0.10 -2.74
N GLY A 16 -17.62 -0.49 -1.71
CA GLY A 16 -16.29 -1.12 -1.81
C GLY A 16 -15.17 -0.11 -1.94
N ARG A 17 -15.45 1.18 -1.80
CA ARG A 17 -14.49 2.25 -1.96
C ARG A 17 -13.61 2.37 -0.71
N ALA A 18 -12.31 2.55 -0.92
CA ALA A 18 -11.38 2.74 0.15
C ALA A 18 -11.19 4.22 0.48
N THR A 19 -11.04 4.51 1.77
CA THR A 19 -10.70 5.83 2.29
C THR A 19 -9.58 5.68 3.32
N GLY A 20 -9.04 6.78 3.80
CA GLY A 20 -7.98 6.78 4.81
C GLY A 20 -6.65 7.26 4.25
N ILE A 21 -5.63 7.21 5.09
CA ILE A 21 -4.32 7.77 4.79
C ILE A 21 -3.71 7.15 3.53
N GLU A 22 -3.68 5.81 3.47
CA GLU A 22 -3.09 5.12 2.33
C GLU A 22 -3.94 5.20 1.08
N ALA A 23 -5.26 5.14 1.23
CA ALA A 23 -6.16 5.30 0.09
C ALA A 23 -6.00 6.67 -0.56
N ASP A 24 -5.84 7.73 0.23
CA ASP A 24 -5.60 9.07 -0.28
C ASP A 24 -4.27 9.18 -1.02
N LEU A 25 -3.23 8.54 -0.50
CA LEU A 25 -1.91 8.52 -1.15
C LEU A 25 -1.97 7.82 -2.51
N VAL A 26 -2.66 6.69 -2.58
CA VAL A 26 -2.83 5.93 -3.84
C VAL A 26 -3.66 6.74 -4.84
N THR A 27 -4.73 7.38 -4.38
CA THR A 27 -5.57 8.19 -5.25
C THR A 27 -4.79 9.35 -5.86
N SER A 28 -4.00 10.06 -5.04
CA SER A 28 -3.19 11.16 -5.55
C SER A 28 -2.07 10.67 -6.48
N PHE A 29 -1.50 9.50 -6.20
CA PHE A 29 -0.51 8.88 -7.08
C PHE A 29 -1.13 8.57 -8.45
N ALA A 30 -2.30 7.95 -8.46
CA ALA A 30 -3.01 7.61 -9.69
C ALA A 30 -3.33 8.85 -10.53
N GLU A 31 -3.77 9.93 -9.88
CA GLU A 31 -4.02 11.20 -10.55
C GLU A 31 -2.75 11.73 -11.22
N GLY A 32 -1.61 11.61 -10.56
CA GLY A 32 -0.33 12.09 -11.07
C GLY A 32 0.17 11.34 -12.30
N ILE A 33 -0.26 10.10 -12.50
CA ILE A 33 0.09 9.29 -13.68
C ILE A 33 -1.09 9.11 -14.63
N ASP A 34 -2.14 9.91 -14.45
CA ASP A 34 -3.35 9.88 -15.28
C ASP A 34 -4.01 8.50 -15.34
N ALA A 35 -4.11 7.84 -14.18
CA ALA A 35 -4.71 6.54 -14.04
C ALA A 35 -5.92 6.58 -13.11
N GLU A 36 -6.84 5.65 -13.30
CA GLU A 36 -7.98 5.47 -12.41
C GLU A 36 -7.70 4.34 -11.45
N VAL A 37 -8.22 4.45 -10.22
CA VAL A 37 -8.07 3.41 -9.21
C VAL A 37 -9.28 2.49 -9.24
N GLU A 38 -9.02 1.19 -9.34
CA GLU A 38 -10.02 0.16 -9.15
C GLU A 38 -9.73 -0.56 -7.84
N TRP A 39 -10.61 -0.41 -6.86
CA TRP A 39 -10.42 -0.98 -5.54
C TRP A 39 -10.85 -2.45 -5.50
N ARG A 40 -9.97 -3.32 -4.97
CA ARG A 40 -10.24 -4.76 -4.80
C ARG A 40 -10.07 -5.11 -3.32
N PRO A 41 -11.15 -5.02 -2.51
CA PRO A 41 -11.06 -5.36 -1.08
C PRO A 41 -10.89 -6.86 -0.84
N GLY A 42 -10.18 -7.18 0.23
CA GLY A 42 -10.03 -8.58 0.65
C GLY A 42 -9.06 -8.72 1.81
N PRO A 43 -8.97 -9.93 2.37
CA PRO A 43 -7.98 -10.24 3.39
C PRO A 43 -6.57 -10.15 2.81
N GLU A 44 -5.62 -9.80 3.66
CA GLU A 44 -4.23 -9.58 3.25
C GLU A 44 -3.63 -10.77 2.52
N SER A 45 -3.88 -11.99 3.00
CA SER A 45 -3.36 -13.21 2.37
C SER A 45 -3.92 -13.44 0.97
N VAL A 46 -5.20 -13.11 0.75
CA VAL A 46 -5.84 -13.21 -0.57
C VAL A 46 -5.25 -12.18 -1.52
N LEU A 47 -5.02 -10.96 -1.04
CA LEU A 47 -4.41 -9.91 -1.84
C LEU A 47 -2.95 -10.24 -2.20
N ALA A 48 -2.21 -10.83 -1.26
CA ALA A 48 -0.83 -11.27 -1.52
C ALA A 48 -0.77 -12.31 -2.64
N THR A 49 -1.70 -13.26 -2.65
CA THR A 49 -1.81 -14.23 -3.74
C THR A 49 -2.19 -13.55 -5.05
N GLY A 50 -3.15 -12.63 -5.01
CA GLY A 50 -3.61 -11.91 -6.19
C GLY A 50 -2.50 -11.09 -6.86
N ILE A 51 -1.68 -10.40 -6.08
CA ILE A 51 -0.58 -9.61 -6.64
C ILE A 51 0.54 -10.51 -7.18
N LYS A 52 0.82 -11.62 -6.50
CA LYS A 52 1.80 -12.60 -6.98
C LYS A 52 1.38 -13.20 -8.32
N ASP A 53 0.09 -13.48 -8.49
CA ASP A 53 -0.47 -14.07 -9.70
C ASP A 53 -0.70 -13.04 -10.82
N GLY A 54 -0.37 -11.77 -10.60
CA GLY A 54 -0.50 -10.73 -11.61
C GLY A 54 -1.89 -10.14 -11.77
N GLN A 55 -2.78 -10.41 -10.82
CA GLN A 55 -4.15 -9.88 -10.86
C GLN A 55 -4.27 -8.48 -10.26
N LEU A 56 -3.29 -8.07 -9.46
CA LEU A 56 -3.25 -6.78 -8.81
C LEU A 56 -1.95 -6.07 -9.13
N ASP A 57 -1.98 -4.76 -9.16
CA ASP A 57 -0.79 -3.93 -9.40
C ASP A 57 -0.17 -3.45 -8.09
N LEU A 58 -1.01 -3.22 -7.07
CA LEU A 58 -0.60 -2.59 -5.84
C LEU A 58 -1.48 -3.09 -4.70
N VAL A 59 -0.90 -3.23 -3.50
CA VAL A 59 -1.64 -3.65 -2.29
C VAL A 59 -1.35 -2.66 -1.17
N ILE A 60 -2.42 -2.21 -0.51
CA ILE A 60 -2.35 -1.40 0.70
C ILE A 60 -3.21 -2.03 1.80
N GLY A 61 -2.94 -1.68 3.05
CA GLY A 61 -3.69 -2.22 4.18
C GLY A 61 -2.89 -2.19 5.46
N GLY A 62 -2.15 -1.12 5.69
CA GLY A 62 -1.35 -1.01 6.91
C GLY A 62 -0.14 -1.94 6.93
N LEU A 63 0.41 -2.25 5.76
CA LEU A 63 1.60 -3.10 5.67
C LEU A 63 2.81 -2.42 6.31
N THR A 64 3.65 -3.22 6.96
CA THR A 64 4.90 -2.75 7.57
C THR A 64 6.08 -3.49 6.98
N THR A 65 7.30 -3.02 7.29
CA THR A 65 8.51 -3.69 6.82
C THR A 65 8.66 -5.12 7.34
N SER A 66 7.91 -5.50 8.39
CA SER A 66 7.92 -6.85 8.93
C SER A 66 6.82 -7.75 8.35
N ALA A 67 6.03 -7.26 7.39
CA ALA A 67 4.99 -8.04 6.74
C ALA A 67 5.60 -9.27 6.05
N PRO A 68 4.93 -10.45 6.14
CA PRO A 68 5.50 -11.71 5.64
C PRO A 68 5.33 -11.93 4.15
N TRP A 69 5.20 -10.88 3.36
CA TRP A 69 4.83 -10.97 1.95
C TRP A 69 5.96 -10.65 0.97
N SER A 70 7.21 -10.61 1.45
CA SER A 70 8.35 -10.24 0.59
C SER A 70 8.58 -11.21 -0.58
N SER A 71 8.06 -12.44 -0.50
CA SER A 71 8.11 -13.40 -1.61
C SER A 71 6.95 -13.25 -2.59
N HIS A 72 5.93 -12.45 -2.24
CA HIS A 72 4.72 -12.27 -3.03
C HIS A 72 4.71 -10.92 -3.76
N MET A 73 5.33 -9.91 -3.18
CA MET A 73 5.31 -8.55 -3.70
C MET A 73 6.58 -7.80 -3.33
N ALA A 74 6.87 -6.76 -4.07
CA ALA A 74 7.97 -5.85 -3.73
C ALA A 74 7.42 -4.77 -2.79
N LEU A 75 8.02 -4.62 -1.62
CA LEU A 75 7.62 -3.59 -0.67
C LEU A 75 8.34 -2.29 -0.97
N THR A 76 7.62 -1.17 -0.87
CA THR A 76 8.23 0.15 -1.03
C THR A 76 9.18 0.44 0.13
N ARG A 77 9.99 1.50 -0.03
CA ARG A 77 10.65 2.09 1.12
C ARG A 77 9.60 2.64 2.07
N PRO A 78 9.90 2.70 3.38
CA PRO A 78 8.94 3.26 4.34
C PRO A 78 8.58 4.71 4.01
N TYR A 79 7.29 5.03 4.10
CA TYR A 79 6.80 6.39 3.91
C TYR A 79 6.34 7.04 5.22
N ALA A 80 6.21 6.26 6.29
CA ALA A 80 5.83 6.73 7.61
C ALA A 80 6.36 5.79 8.67
N SER A 81 6.52 6.30 9.88
CA SER A 81 6.96 5.53 11.03
C SER A 81 5.99 5.80 12.17
N VAL A 82 5.50 4.75 12.81
CA VAL A 82 4.53 4.86 13.91
C VAL A 82 4.98 4.04 15.10
N PRO A 83 4.64 4.45 16.34
CA PRO A 83 4.95 3.64 17.52
C PRO A 83 4.18 2.33 17.50
N SER A 84 4.84 1.24 17.89
CA SER A 84 4.17 -0.03 18.08
C SER A 84 3.94 -0.29 19.58
N ALA A 85 3.10 -1.29 19.87
CA ALA A 85 2.74 -1.64 21.25
C ALA A 85 3.93 -2.07 22.11
N GLY A 86 5.01 -2.54 21.50
CA GLY A 86 6.21 -2.95 22.22
C GLY A 86 7.26 -1.86 22.45
N GLY A 87 6.92 -0.59 22.16
CA GLY A 87 7.85 0.53 22.26
C GLY A 87 8.80 0.67 21.09
N ASN A 88 8.73 -0.22 20.11
CA ASN A 88 9.47 -0.13 18.86
C ASN A 88 8.68 0.69 17.84
N GLU A 89 9.34 1.09 16.77
CA GLU A 89 8.67 1.76 15.66
C GLU A 89 8.30 0.75 14.58
N GLU A 90 7.12 0.91 14.01
CA GLU A 90 6.73 0.20 12.79
C GLU A 90 6.83 1.15 11.62
N LYS A 91 7.42 0.67 10.54
CA LYS A 91 7.62 1.47 9.33
C LYS A 91 6.63 1.01 8.27
N MET A 92 5.81 1.96 7.81
CA MET A 92 4.70 1.68 6.91
C MET A 92 5.19 1.64 5.46
N VAL A 93 4.72 0.64 4.74
CA VAL A 93 5.08 0.40 3.33
C VAL A 93 3.83 0.06 2.53
N MET A 94 3.97 0.04 1.21
CA MET A 94 2.97 -0.48 0.28
C MET A 94 3.59 -1.61 -0.54
N GLY A 95 2.75 -2.49 -1.09
CA GLY A 95 3.20 -3.60 -1.93
C GLY A 95 2.94 -3.33 -3.40
N VAL A 96 3.91 -3.66 -4.25
CA VAL A 96 3.82 -3.52 -5.71
C VAL A 96 4.15 -4.88 -6.31
N ARG A 97 3.53 -5.21 -7.45
CA ARG A 97 3.81 -6.46 -8.14
C ARG A 97 5.30 -6.57 -8.48
N MET A 98 5.88 -7.74 -8.21
CA MET A 98 7.29 -7.99 -8.51
C MET A 98 7.56 -7.86 -10.01
N GLY A 99 8.69 -7.27 -10.35
CA GLY A 99 9.07 -7.02 -11.73
C GLY A 99 8.61 -5.67 -12.27
N GLU A 100 7.71 -4.98 -11.57
CA GLU A 100 7.22 -3.66 -11.96
C GLU A 100 8.08 -2.57 -11.33
N ASN A 101 9.36 -2.54 -11.69
CA ASN A 101 10.34 -1.65 -11.07
C ASN A 101 10.04 -0.17 -11.34
N GLU A 102 9.53 0.15 -12.52
CA GLU A 102 9.17 1.53 -12.84
C GLU A 102 8.02 2.02 -11.96
N LEU A 103 6.98 1.20 -11.79
CA LEU A 103 5.86 1.53 -10.91
C LEU A 103 6.33 1.71 -9.47
N LEU A 104 7.20 0.80 -9.00
CA LEU A 104 7.76 0.86 -7.65
C LEU A 104 8.51 2.19 -7.41
N VAL A 105 9.39 2.56 -8.34
CA VAL A 105 10.18 3.79 -8.22
C VAL A 105 9.28 5.02 -8.24
N GLU A 106 8.30 5.06 -9.15
CA GLU A 106 7.37 6.18 -9.25
C GLU A 106 6.53 6.32 -7.98
N LEU A 107 6.05 5.20 -7.44
CA LEU A 107 5.29 5.20 -6.19
C LEU A 107 6.16 5.68 -5.02
N GLU A 108 7.38 5.17 -4.89
CA GLU A 108 8.29 5.59 -3.82
C GLU A 108 8.58 7.09 -3.89
N ARG A 109 8.77 7.63 -5.08
CA ARG A 109 8.97 9.08 -5.26
C ARG A 109 7.74 9.88 -4.84
N HIS A 110 6.56 9.41 -5.21
CA HIS A 110 5.32 10.07 -4.83
C HIS A 110 5.13 10.07 -3.31
N LEU A 111 5.35 8.92 -2.67
CA LEU A 111 5.22 8.79 -1.22
C LEU A 111 6.21 9.70 -0.48
N ALA A 112 7.44 9.78 -0.95
CA ALA A 112 8.45 10.65 -0.37
C ALA A 112 8.04 12.14 -0.47
N ARG A 113 7.49 12.55 -1.62
CA ARG A 113 7.03 13.94 -1.79
C ARG A 113 5.80 14.26 -0.93
N ALA A 114 4.89 13.29 -0.79
CA ALA A 114 3.63 13.51 -0.08
C ALA A 114 3.79 13.45 1.44
N GLN A 115 4.66 12.58 1.95
CA GLN A 115 4.82 12.32 3.39
C GLN A 115 6.20 12.67 3.92
N GLY A 116 7.14 13.01 3.05
CA GLY A 116 8.53 13.16 3.41
C GLY A 116 9.24 11.81 3.51
N GLU A 117 10.57 11.82 3.58
CA GLU A 117 11.34 10.59 3.71
C GLU A 117 11.44 10.16 5.17
N VAL A 118 11.27 8.87 5.41
CA VAL A 118 11.47 8.26 6.72
C VAL A 118 12.96 7.94 6.87
N ARG A 119 13.54 8.42 7.96
CA ARG A 119 14.96 8.27 8.24
C ARG A 119 15.21 7.43 9.49
#